data_30cb16866690a16c2a78d5836d69a087
#
_entry.id   30cb16866690a16c2a78d5836d69a087
#
_cell.length_a   1.000
_cell.length_b   1.000
_cell.length_c   1.000
_cell.angle_alpha   90.00
_cell.angle_beta   90.00
_cell.angle_gamma   90.00
#
_symmetry.space_group_name_H-M   'P 1'
#
loop_
_entity.id
_entity.type
_entity.pdbx_description
1 polymer ?
#
loop_
_entity_poly.entity_id
_entity_poly.type
_entity_poly.pdbx_seq_one_letter_code
_entity_poly.pdbx_strand_id
1 'polypeptide(L)'
;MMNKKYLYLLLTLFITIAVQAQKPTLFMGATAHLGNGTKIENAAISMLNGKIDMVADATRIRIDPSAFDTIYRVHGKHLYPAFIVPNTTLGITEIDAVRASNDYRETGSINPNVRTLIAYNTDSKIAKTVRSNGVFIAQVTPRGGTISGQSSVMHLAGWNWEDAALRIDDGIHLNWPSSYYQSGWWAEPGSTKVNKKYNESITTLKRFFKKANSYAKSSSLMDLRMESMKGLFNGNKTLYIHANNASDMLDAISFSNDFSTSKIVIVGAEDA
;
A
#
# COMPACT_ATOMS: atom_id res chain seq x y z
N MET A 1 0.13 -59.21 -3.06
CA MET A 1 -0.89 -58.14 -3.39
C MET A 1 -1.43 -57.61 -2.07
N MET A 2 -1.11 -56.38 -1.75
CA MET A 2 -1.59 -55.71 -0.54
C MET A 2 -3.10 -55.42 -0.68
N ASN A 3 -3.88 -55.84 0.33
CA ASN A 3 -5.33 -55.71 0.29
C ASN A 3 -5.69 -54.19 0.28
N LYS A 4 -6.55 -53.71 -0.63
CA LYS A 4 -6.95 -52.29 -0.79
C LYS A 4 -7.37 -51.67 0.56
N LYS A 5 -7.95 -52.44 1.48
CA LYS A 5 -8.31 -51.97 2.83
C LYS A 5 -7.10 -51.52 3.66
N TYR A 6 -5.97 -52.23 3.57
CA TYR A 6 -4.73 -51.82 4.27
C TYR A 6 -4.08 -50.60 3.63
N LEU A 7 -4.22 -50.42 2.32
CA LEU A 7 -3.73 -49.23 1.62
C LEU A 7 -4.49 -47.98 2.07
N TYR A 8 -5.81 -48.08 2.19
CA TYR A 8 -6.62 -46.93 2.70
C TYR A 8 -6.34 -46.65 4.18
N LEU A 9 -6.13 -47.69 5.01
CA LEU A 9 -5.78 -47.50 6.42
C LEU A 9 -4.40 -46.86 6.57
N LEU A 10 -3.44 -47.21 5.73
CA LEU A 10 -2.10 -46.60 5.71
C LEU A 10 -2.16 -45.15 5.21
N LEU A 11 -2.99 -44.84 4.20
CA LEU A 11 -3.20 -43.51 3.68
C LEU A 11 -3.88 -42.57 4.70
N THR A 12 -4.89 -43.07 5.43
CA THR A 12 -5.54 -42.30 6.51
C THR A 12 -4.60 -42.07 7.69
N LEU A 13 -3.76 -43.03 8.05
CA LEU A 13 -2.74 -42.89 9.09
C LEU A 13 -1.68 -41.84 8.70
N PHE A 14 -1.29 -41.76 7.44
CA PHE A 14 -0.35 -40.73 6.93
C PHE A 14 -0.96 -39.33 6.95
N ILE A 15 -2.25 -39.21 6.69
CA ILE A 15 -2.95 -37.89 6.69
C ILE A 15 -3.08 -37.37 8.14
N THR A 16 -3.26 -38.20 9.14
CA THR A 16 -3.38 -37.77 10.54
C THR A 16 -2.06 -37.28 11.17
N ILE A 17 -0.90 -37.69 10.62
CA ILE A 17 0.42 -37.26 11.13
C ILE A 17 0.80 -35.86 10.65
N ALA A 18 0.16 -35.34 9.61
CA ALA A 18 0.53 -34.05 8.96
C ALA A 18 -0.08 -32.78 9.59
N VAL A 19 -0.98 -32.91 10.56
CA VAL A 19 -1.62 -31.77 11.22
C VAL A 19 -0.94 -31.49 12.57
N GLN A 20 0.32 -31.06 12.55
CA GLN A 20 0.85 -30.36 13.72
C GLN A 20 0.32 -28.95 13.68
N ALA A 21 -0.57 -28.59 14.60
CA ALA A 21 -0.99 -27.19 14.78
C ALA A 21 0.25 -26.35 15.10
N GLN A 22 0.52 -25.36 14.26
CA GLN A 22 1.63 -24.44 14.49
C GLN A 22 1.39 -23.73 15.83
N LYS A 23 2.38 -23.79 16.74
CA LYS A 23 2.28 -23.09 18.01
C LYS A 23 2.65 -21.61 17.83
N PRO A 24 2.01 -20.69 18.57
CA PRO A 24 2.34 -19.28 18.51
C PRO A 24 3.73 -18.97 19.10
N THR A 25 4.32 -17.87 18.65
CA THR A 25 5.50 -17.26 19.27
C THR A 25 5.03 -16.21 20.27
N LEU A 26 5.61 -16.21 21.49
CA LEU A 26 5.26 -15.28 22.56
C LEU A 26 6.38 -14.27 22.82
N PHE A 27 6.06 -12.97 22.88
CA PHE A 27 6.91 -11.91 23.42
C PHE A 27 6.38 -11.52 24.79
N MET A 28 7.23 -11.58 25.84
CA MET A 28 6.81 -11.40 27.21
C MET A 28 7.70 -10.42 27.98
N GLY A 29 7.08 -9.55 28.78
CA GLY A 29 7.77 -8.67 29.73
C GLY A 29 8.14 -7.29 29.21
N ALA A 30 7.79 -6.95 27.98
CA ALA A 30 8.00 -5.62 27.43
C ALA A 30 6.90 -4.64 27.84
N THR A 31 7.18 -3.34 27.74
CA THR A 31 6.15 -2.31 27.67
C THR A 31 5.60 -2.24 26.26
N ALA A 32 4.36 -2.65 26.04
CA ALA A 32 3.70 -2.59 24.76
C ALA A 32 2.91 -1.29 24.59
N HIS A 33 3.14 -0.60 23.48
CA HIS A 33 2.40 0.59 23.05
C HIS A 33 1.43 0.19 21.94
N LEU A 34 0.12 0.32 22.17
CA LEU A 34 -0.90 -0.23 21.26
C LEU A 34 -1.26 0.69 20.07
N GLY A 35 -0.66 1.87 19.99
CA GLY A 35 -0.93 2.86 18.93
C GLY A 35 -2.21 3.68 19.12
N ASN A 36 -3.00 3.39 20.14
CA ASN A 36 -4.24 4.10 20.49
C ASN A 36 -4.12 4.93 21.79
N GLY A 37 -2.89 5.21 22.22
CA GLY A 37 -2.59 5.87 23.51
C GLY A 37 -2.50 4.92 24.70
N THR A 38 -2.95 3.67 24.58
CA THR A 38 -2.85 2.68 25.66
C THR A 38 -1.48 2.03 25.69
N LYS A 39 -0.93 1.81 26.91
CA LYS A 39 0.27 1.01 27.13
C LYS A 39 0.02 -0.11 28.12
N ILE A 40 0.73 -1.22 27.97
CA ILE A 40 0.74 -2.36 28.90
C ILE A 40 2.19 -2.56 29.35
N GLU A 41 2.49 -2.37 30.63
CA GLU A 41 3.87 -2.33 31.16
C GLU A 41 4.54 -3.69 31.24
N ASN A 42 3.79 -4.76 31.40
CA ASN A 42 4.29 -6.13 31.39
C ASN A 42 3.48 -6.97 30.40
N ALA A 43 3.67 -6.68 29.12
CA ALA A 43 2.85 -7.28 28.07
C ALA A 43 3.25 -8.72 27.78
N ALA A 44 2.23 -9.52 27.43
CA ALA A 44 2.33 -10.79 26.75
C ALA A 44 1.65 -10.65 25.39
N ILE A 45 2.44 -10.74 24.32
CA ILE A 45 1.95 -10.64 22.93
C ILE A 45 2.29 -11.92 22.22
N SER A 46 1.28 -12.67 21.75
CA SER A 46 1.51 -13.84 20.92
C SER A 46 1.23 -13.57 19.45
N MET A 47 1.97 -14.28 18.61
CA MET A 47 1.85 -14.21 17.14
C MET A 47 1.72 -15.62 16.59
N LEU A 48 0.70 -15.83 15.75
CA LEU A 48 0.44 -17.06 15.05
C LEU A 48 0.20 -16.78 13.55
N ASN A 49 0.89 -17.49 12.68
CA ASN A 49 0.76 -17.32 11.22
C ASN A 49 0.90 -15.85 10.75
N GLY A 50 1.86 -15.12 11.32
CA GLY A 50 2.11 -13.72 10.97
C GLY A 50 1.06 -12.72 11.46
N LYS A 51 0.13 -13.14 12.32
CA LYS A 51 -0.89 -12.28 12.93
C LYS A 51 -0.73 -12.22 14.43
N ILE A 52 -1.13 -11.12 15.03
CA ILE A 52 -1.26 -11.00 16.48
C ILE A 52 -2.45 -11.86 16.90
N ASP A 53 -2.20 -12.83 17.78
CA ASP A 53 -3.18 -13.76 18.31
C ASP A 53 -3.68 -13.31 19.70
N MET A 54 -2.77 -12.85 20.56
CA MET A 54 -3.09 -12.38 21.90
C MET A 54 -2.31 -11.10 22.24
N VAL A 55 -2.96 -10.18 22.93
CA VAL A 55 -2.32 -9.01 23.58
C VAL A 55 -2.90 -8.92 24.99
N ALA A 56 -2.08 -9.11 26.01
CA ALA A 56 -2.54 -9.12 27.39
C ALA A 56 -1.47 -8.58 28.37
N ASP A 57 -1.88 -8.24 29.58
CA ASP A 57 -1.00 -7.97 30.70
C ASP A 57 -0.60 -9.32 31.33
N ALA A 58 0.69 -9.67 31.28
CA ALA A 58 1.22 -10.92 31.79
C ALA A 58 1.03 -11.09 33.32
N THR A 59 0.76 -10.02 34.07
CA THR A 59 0.46 -10.11 35.50
C THR A 59 -0.96 -10.57 35.78
N ARG A 60 -1.86 -10.49 34.80
CA ARG A 60 -3.29 -10.77 34.94
C ARG A 60 -3.73 -12.09 34.31
N ILE A 61 -2.84 -12.77 33.59
CA ILE A 61 -3.13 -14.03 32.92
C ILE A 61 -2.16 -15.12 33.35
N ARG A 62 -2.63 -16.37 33.32
CA ARG A 62 -1.76 -17.53 33.48
C ARG A 62 -1.25 -17.94 32.12
N ILE A 63 0.05 -17.98 31.95
CA ILE A 63 0.73 -18.40 30.73
C ILE A 63 1.26 -19.81 30.92
N ASP A 64 0.81 -20.74 30.08
CA ASP A 64 1.40 -22.08 29.98
C ASP A 64 2.53 -22.02 28.91
N PRO A 65 3.80 -22.17 29.31
CA PRO A 65 4.91 -22.13 28.38
C PRO A 65 4.85 -23.20 27.28
N SER A 66 4.22 -24.36 27.57
CA SER A 66 4.12 -25.46 26.63
C SER A 66 3.21 -25.20 25.45
N ALA A 67 2.33 -24.16 25.55
CA ALA A 67 1.44 -23.73 24.49
C ALA A 67 2.15 -22.94 23.37
N PHE A 68 3.41 -22.53 23.56
CA PHE A 68 4.17 -21.71 22.63
C PHE A 68 5.36 -22.47 22.05
N ASP A 69 5.67 -22.18 20.80
CA ASP A 69 6.85 -22.71 20.12
C ASP A 69 8.13 -22.01 20.64
N THR A 70 8.09 -20.70 20.70
CA THR A 70 9.20 -19.87 21.14
C THR A 70 8.71 -18.75 22.06
N ILE A 71 9.45 -18.51 23.14
CA ILE A 71 9.17 -17.42 24.09
C ILE A 71 10.36 -16.46 24.13
N TYR A 72 10.15 -15.23 23.63
CA TYR A 72 11.11 -14.14 23.73
C TYR A 72 10.85 -13.34 25.02
N ARG A 73 11.80 -13.38 25.97
CA ARG A 73 11.76 -12.56 27.18
C ARG A 73 12.41 -11.21 26.87
N VAL A 74 11.61 -10.15 26.84
CA VAL A 74 12.00 -8.82 26.36
C VAL A 74 11.78 -7.75 27.45
N HIS A 75 12.11 -8.09 28.68
CA HIS A 75 12.00 -7.19 29.82
C HIS A 75 12.81 -5.90 29.62
N GLY A 76 12.25 -4.78 30.05
CA GLY A 76 12.85 -3.45 29.91
C GLY A 76 12.89 -2.91 28.48
N LYS A 77 12.32 -3.62 27.51
CA LYS A 77 12.17 -3.16 26.13
C LYS A 77 10.77 -2.63 25.87
N HIS A 78 10.65 -1.83 24.82
CA HIS A 78 9.38 -1.31 24.34
C HIS A 78 9.01 -1.98 23.02
N LEU A 79 7.74 -2.37 22.86
CA LEU A 79 7.16 -2.89 21.63
C LEU A 79 6.19 -1.85 21.06
N TYR A 80 6.32 -1.56 19.79
CA TYR A 80 5.48 -0.63 19.05
C TYR A 80 4.93 -1.28 17.79
N PRO A 81 3.73 -0.90 17.33
CA PRO A 81 3.34 -1.18 15.93
C PRO A 81 4.36 -0.57 14.98
N ALA A 82 4.64 -1.25 13.88
CA ALA A 82 5.51 -0.71 12.85
C ALA A 82 4.87 0.51 12.17
N PHE A 83 5.70 1.44 11.69
CA PHE A 83 5.23 2.55 10.90
C PHE A 83 4.87 2.09 9.47
N ILE A 84 3.81 2.69 8.94
CA ILE A 84 3.37 2.54 7.55
C ILE A 84 3.57 3.88 6.87
N VAL A 85 4.35 3.93 5.79
CA VAL A 85 4.60 5.14 5.02
C VAL A 85 3.75 5.12 3.76
N PRO A 86 2.70 5.94 3.67
CA PRO A 86 1.93 6.09 2.44
C PRO A 86 2.66 6.99 1.43
N ASN A 87 2.26 6.90 0.16
CA ASN A 87 2.62 7.84 -0.91
C ASN A 87 4.14 8.09 -1.03
N THR A 88 4.94 7.02 -1.08
CA THR A 88 6.41 7.10 -1.16
C THR A 88 6.97 6.49 -2.45
N THR A 89 8.20 6.86 -2.82
CA THR A 89 8.96 6.26 -3.92
C THR A 89 10.02 5.26 -3.45
N LEU A 90 9.93 4.78 -2.20
CA LEU A 90 10.83 3.77 -1.65
C LEU A 90 10.88 2.53 -2.55
N GLY A 91 12.09 2.09 -2.86
CA GLY A 91 12.34 0.92 -3.70
C GLY A 91 12.17 1.14 -5.21
N ILE A 92 11.68 2.32 -5.64
CA ILE A 92 11.65 2.74 -7.04
C ILE A 92 12.47 4.01 -7.30
N THR A 93 13.18 4.48 -6.28
CA THR A 93 14.16 5.58 -6.35
C THR A 93 15.31 5.24 -5.42
N GLU A 94 16.55 5.25 -5.94
CA GLU A 94 17.74 5.02 -5.11
C GLU A 94 18.50 6.35 -4.90
N ILE A 95 18.85 7.05 -5.97
CA ILE A 95 19.55 8.34 -5.90
C ILE A 95 18.76 9.34 -6.74
N ASP A 96 18.07 10.26 -6.10
CA ASP A 96 17.14 11.18 -6.78
C ASP A 96 17.83 12.00 -7.88
N ALA A 97 19.08 12.41 -7.68
CA ALA A 97 19.87 13.16 -8.67
C ALA A 97 20.33 12.30 -9.87
N VAL A 98 20.21 10.97 -9.81
CA VAL A 98 20.65 10.06 -10.88
C VAL A 98 19.45 9.48 -11.61
N ARG A 99 19.15 10.03 -12.80
CA ARG A 99 17.97 9.63 -13.59
C ARG A 99 17.86 8.12 -13.82
N ALA A 100 18.99 7.44 -14.01
CA ALA A 100 19.01 5.99 -14.26
C ALA A 100 18.58 5.13 -13.06
N SER A 101 18.52 5.70 -11.86
CA SER A 101 18.07 5.03 -10.62
C SER A 101 16.64 5.42 -10.20
N ASN A 102 15.89 6.09 -11.08
CA ASN A 102 14.57 6.65 -10.81
C ASN A 102 13.52 6.00 -11.72
N ASP A 103 12.80 5.00 -11.19
CA ASP A 103 11.75 4.25 -11.90
C ASP A 103 10.33 4.66 -11.50
N TYR A 104 10.19 5.82 -10.85
CA TYR A 104 8.89 6.30 -10.38
C TYR A 104 8.04 6.96 -11.46
N ARG A 105 8.58 7.23 -12.66
CA ARG A 105 7.88 8.00 -13.70
C ARG A 105 8.04 7.41 -15.09
N GLU A 106 6.90 7.28 -15.79
CA GLU A 106 6.85 6.85 -17.18
C GLU A 106 6.58 8.04 -18.12
N THR A 107 6.90 7.87 -19.40
CA THR A 107 6.58 8.83 -20.47
C THR A 107 5.08 8.92 -20.72
N GLY A 108 4.60 10.11 -21.10
CA GLY A 108 3.19 10.36 -21.32
C GLY A 108 2.47 10.96 -20.13
N SER A 109 1.22 11.39 -20.36
CA SER A 109 0.42 12.10 -19.36
C SER A 109 -0.64 11.23 -18.70
N ILE A 110 -1.10 10.16 -19.37
CA ILE A 110 -2.18 9.29 -18.89
C ILE A 110 -1.70 7.84 -18.95
N ASN A 111 -1.23 7.35 -17.82
CA ASN A 111 -0.55 6.05 -17.69
C ASN A 111 -1.17 5.12 -16.61
N PRO A 112 -2.50 4.91 -16.59
CA PRO A 112 -3.14 4.13 -15.51
C PRO A 112 -2.71 2.66 -15.47
N ASN A 113 -2.11 2.14 -16.53
CA ASN A 113 -1.58 0.77 -16.65
C ASN A 113 -0.15 0.61 -16.09
N VAL A 114 0.55 1.70 -15.81
CA VAL A 114 1.90 1.64 -15.20
C VAL A 114 1.77 1.17 -13.75
N ARG A 115 2.65 0.25 -13.34
CA ARG A 115 2.60 -0.43 -12.05
C ARG A 115 3.94 -0.28 -11.33
N THR A 116 3.93 0.29 -10.14
CA THR A 116 5.14 0.41 -9.30
C THR A 116 5.67 -0.95 -8.84
N LEU A 117 4.79 -1.94 -8.73
CA LEU A 117 5.13 -3.30 -8.30
C LEU A 117 6.29 -3.91 -9.10
N ILE A 118 6.28 -3.72 -10.42
CA ILE A 118 7.28 -4.33 -11.32
C ILE A 118 8.64 -3.63 -11.20
N ALA A 119 8.64 -2.34 -10.86
CA ALA A 119 9.86 -1.54 -10.68
C ALA A 119 10.44 -1.64 -9.25
N TYR A 120 9.73 -2.31 -8.33
CA TYR A 120 10.13 -2.34 -6.94
C TYR A 120 11.41 -3.14 -6.70
N ASN A 121 12.44 -2.48 -6.19
CA ASN A 121 13.73 -3.06 -5.83
C ASN A 121 13.75 -3.46 -4.34
N THR A 122 13.67 -4.75 -4.06
CA THR A 122 13.76 -5.28 -2.68
C THR A 122 15.16 -5.16 -2.08
N ASP A 123 16.19 -5.00 -2.92
CA ASP A 123 17.59 -4.84 -2.49
C ASP A 123 17.98 -3.39 -2.18
N SER A 124 17.05 -2.46 -2.31
CA SER A 124 17.27 -1.04 -1.99
C SER A 124 17.91 -0.86 -0.61
N LYS A 125 19.07 -0.19 -0.57
CA LYS A 125 19.75 0.16 0.68
C LYS A 125 18.94 1.18 1.49
N ILE A 126 18.21 2.05 0.80
CA ILE A 126 17.34 3.05 1.44
C ILE A 126 16.19 2.33 2.17
N ALA A 127 15.51 1.39 1.51
CA ALA A 127 14.46 0.59 2.13
C ALA A 127 14.95 -0.18 3.37
N LYS A 128 16.16 -0.78 3.29
CA LYS A 128 16.78 -1.46 4.44
C LYS A 128 17.09 -0.51 5.60
N THR A 129 17.57 0.70 5.32
CA THR A 129 17.85 1.73 6.34
C THR A 129 16.56 2.22 6.98
N VAL A 130 15.54 2.52 6.19
CA VAL A 130 14.23 2.98 6.68
C VAL A 130 13.56 1.89 7.54
N ARG A 131 13.69 0.62 7.16
CA ARG A 131 13.21 -0.52 7.95
C ARG A 131 13.88 -0.60 9.32
N SER A 132 15.20 -0.38 9.42
CA SER A 132 15.92 -0.37 10.71
C SER A 132 15.48 0.75 11.65
N ASN A 133 14.79 1.77 11.13
CA ASN A 133 14.16 2.85 11.88
C ASN A 133 12.67 2.62 12.18
N GLY A 134 12.17 1.40 11.97
CA GLY A 134 10.82 0.99 12.39
C GLY A 134 9.72 1.13 11.34
N VAL A 135 10.06 1.48 10.10
CA VAL A 135 9.10 1.47 8.98
C VAL A 135 9.11 0.12 8.31
N PHE A 136 8.02 -0.63 8.36
CA PHE A 136 7.97 -1.99 7.79
C PHE A 136 7.08 -2.12 6.57
N ILE A 137 6.20 -1.16 6.34
CA ILE A 137 5.25 -1.16 5.22
C ILE A 137 5.32 0.19 4.52
N ALA A 138 5.31 0.16 3.19
CA ALA A 138 5.27 1.34 2.36
C ALA A 138 4.23 1.20 1.23
N GLN A 139 3.44 2.24 0.99
CA GLN A 139 2.70 2.34 -0.25
C GLN A 139 3.61 2.99 -1.30
N VAL A 140 4.08 2.18 -2.21
CA VAL A 140 4.98 2.61 -3.29
C VAL A 140 4.17 3.21 -4.42
N THR A 141 4.43 4.48 -4.73
CA THR A 141 3.55 5.32 -5.53
C THR A 141 4.28 5.87 -6.76
N PRO A 142 3.70 5.76 -7.96
CA PRO A 142 4.26 6.37 -9.16
C PRO A 142 4.08 7.90 -9.13
N ARG A 143 4.88 8.60 -9.91
CA ARG A 143 4.89 10.06 -10.04
C ARG A 143 4.75 10.49 -11.50
N GLY A 144 4.37 11.74 -11.69
CA GLY A 144 4.34 12.41 -13.00
C GLY A 144 3.08 12.13 -13.82
N GLY A 145 2.91 12.92 -14.89
CA GLY A 145 1.70 12.89 -15.71
C GLY A 145 0.43 13.33 -14.99
N THR A 146 -0.70 13.30 -15.67
CA THR A 146 -2.03 13.53 -15.08
C THR A 146 -2.51 12.27 -14.36
N ILE A 147 -2.35 11.09 -14.96
CA ILE A 147 -2.54 9.80 -14.29
C ILE A 147 -1.17 9.11 -14.28
N SER A 148 -0.58 9.00 -13.09
CA SER A 148 0.78 8.49 -12.92
C SER A 148 0.87 6.97 -13.08
N GLY A 149 -0.14 6.25 -12.63
CA GLY A 149 -0.15 4.78 -12.59
C GLY A 149 -0.76 4.22 -11.32
N GLN A 150 -0.40 2.98 -11.02
CA GLN A 150 -0.92 2.21 -9.89
C GLN A 150 0.13 2.08 -8.79
N SER A 151 -0.27 2.36 -7.56
CA SER A 151 0.51 2.06 -6.36
C SER A 151 0.33 0.61 -5.93
N SER A 152 1.27 0.14 -5.12
CA SER A 152 1.17 -1.14 -4.41
C SER A 152 1.68 -0.98 -2.98
N VAL A 153 1.10 -1.75 -2.05
CA VAL A 153 1.54 -1.78 -0.66
C VAL A 153 2.54 -2.92 -0.48
N MET A 154 3.74 -2.57 -0.06
CA MET A 154 4.89 -3.46 0.04
C MET A 154 5.38 -3.55 1.47
N HIS A 155 5.77 -4.74 1.94
CA HIS A 155 6.59 -4.81 3.15
C HIS A 155 8.08 -4.71 2.81
N LEU A 156 8.85 -4.06 3.68
CA LEU A 156 10.25 -3.71 3.39
C LEU A 156 11.25 -4.84 3.71
N ALA A 157 10.78 -6.07 3.92
CA ALA A 157 11.61 -7.24 4.21
C ALA A 157 11.47 -8.37 3.19
N GLY A 158 10.79 -8.13 2.07
CA GLY A 158 10.57 -9.13 1.03
C GLY A 158 11.84 -9.60 0.35
N TRP A 159 11.87 -10.86 -0.03
CA TRP A 159 12.93 -11.47 -0.81
C TRP A 159 12.93 -10.99 -2.27
N ASN A 160 11.75 -10.94 -2.86
CA ASN A 160 11.47 -10.39 -4.20
C ASN A 160 10.20 -9.55 -4.14
N TRP A 161 9.78 -8.95 -5.25
CA TRP A 161 8.61 -8.08 -5.28
C TRP A 161 7.29 -8.86 -5.06
N GLU A 162 7.20 -10.14 -5.47
CA GLU A 162 6.03 -10.98 -5.21
C GLU A 162 5.86 -11.25 -3.71
N ASP A 163 6.95 -11.60 -3.04
CA ASP A 163 6.96 -11.84 -1.59
C ASP A 163 6.71 -10.55 -0.80
N ALA A 164 7.27 -9.43 -1.28
CA ALA A 164 7.10 -8.12 -0.64
C ALA A 164 5.68 -7.56 -0.77
N ALA A 165 4.88 -8.00 -1.74
CA ALA A 165 3.58 -7.42 -2.04
C ALA A 165 2.51 -7.82 -1.03
N LEU A 166 2.06 -6.87 -0.20
CA LEU A 166 0.92 -7.05 0.70
C LEU A 166 -0.41 -6.76 0.00
N ARG A 167 -0.43 -5.76 -0.89
CA ARG A 167 -1.57 -5.40 -1.71
C ARG A 167 -1.11 -4.90 -3.06
N ILE A 168 -1.41 -5.66 -4.09
CA ILE A 168 -1.05 -5.37 -5.48
C ILE A 168 -2.03 -4.37 -6.06
N ASP A 169 -1.51 -3.34 -6.76
CA ASP A 169 -2.28 -2.37 -7.54
C ASP A 169 -3.47 -1.78 -6.75
N ASP A 170 -3.20 -1.31 -5.54
CA ASP A 170 -4.20 -0.90 -4.56
C ASP A 170 -5.00 0.34 -4.98
N GLY A 171 -4.43 1.17 -5.85
CA GLY A 171 -5.11 2.36 -6.35
C GLY A 171 -4.42 3.02 -7.51
N ILE A 172 -5.12 3.97 -8.10
CA ILE A 172 -4.66 4.81 -9.21
C ILE A 172 -4.39 6.21 -8.72
N HIS A 173 -3.25 6.76 -9.11
CA HIS A 173 -2.81 8.10 -8.73
C HIS A 173 -3.12 9.11 -9.84
N LEU A 174 -3.95 10.08 -9.50
CA LEU A 174 -4.39 11.20 -10.33
C LEU A 174 -3.81 12.49 -9.78
N ASN A 175 -2.96 13.17 -10.54
CA ASN A 175 -2.54 14.54 -10.25
C ASN A 175 -3.61 15.48 -10.80
N TRP A 176 -4.39 16.08 -9.89
CA TRP A 176 -5.43 17.01 -10.28
C TRP A 176 -4.82 18.25 -10.94
N PRO A 177 -5.35 18.73 -12.06
CA PRO A 177 -4.88 19.97 -12.64
C PRO A 177 -5.00 21.11 -11.64
N SER A 178 -3.98 21.95 -11.50
CA SER A 178 -4.10 23.11 -10.63
C SER A 178 -4.77 24.28 -11.35
N SER A 179 -5.73 24.92 -10.67
CA SER A 179 -6.43 26.12 -11.14
C SER A 179 -5.50 27.35 -11.18
N TYR A 180 -4.41 27.32 -10.39
CA TYR A 180 -3.39 28.36 -10.33
C TYR A 180 -2.00 27.77 -10.47
N TYR A 181 -1.05 28.56 -10.92
CA TYR A 181 0.37 28.19 -10.91
C TYR A 181 1.23 29.41 -10.56
N GLN A 182 2.38 29.15 -9.94
CA GLN A 182 3.35 30.19 -9.67
C GLN A 182 4.22 30.40 -10.90
N SER A 183 4.33 31.65 -11.36
CA SER A 183 5.26 32.01 -12.42
C SER A 183 6.68 32.19 -11.86
N GLY A 184 7.67 32.32 -12.76
CA GLY A 184 9.06 32.39 -12.35
C GLY A 184 9.70 31.00 -12.22
N TRP A 185 10.77 30.89 -11.49
CA TRP A 185 11.49 29.65 -11.24
C TRP A 185 11.75 29.47 -9.74
N TRP A 186 12.22 28.29 -9.34
CA TRP A 186 12.27 27.91 -7.92
C TRP A 186 13.09 28.88 -7.03
N ALA A 187 14.16 29.54 -7.56
CA ALA A 187 14.97 30.49 -6.80
C ALA A 187 14.42 31.95 -6.86
N GLU A 188 13.60 32.27 -7.85
CA GLU A 188 12.95 33.59 -8.03
C GLU A 188 11.46 33.37 -8.36
N PRO A 189 10.64 33.00 -7.37
CA PRO A 189 9.22 32.78 -7.59
C PRO A 189 8.52 34.10 -7.94
N GLY A 190 7.79 34.08 -9.05
CA GLY A 190 6.99 35.21 -9.51
C GLY A 190 5.58 35.22 -8.93
N SER A 191 4.69 35.99 -9.53
CA SER A 191 3.29 36.07 -9.10
C SER A 191 2.49 34.83 -9.42
N THR A 192 1.52 34.48 -8.57
CA THR A 192 0.52 33.46 -8.83
C THR A 192 -0.38 33.86 -10.00
N LYS A 193 -0.60 32.97 -10.94
CA LYS A 193 -1.41 33.18 -12.14
C LYS A 193 -2.48 32.13 -12.29
N VAL A 194 -3.63 32.52 -12.83
CA VAL A 194 -4.72 31.63 -13.18
C VAL A 194 -4.29 30.71 -14.33
N ASN A 195 -4.56 29.43 -14.20
CA ASN A 195 -4.31 28.43 -15.26
C ASN A 195 -5.44 28.47 -16.30
N LYS A 196 -5.18 29.13 -17.42
CA LYS A 196 -6.15 29.26 -18.53
C LYS A 196 -6.53 27.90 -19.16
N LYS A 197 -5.70 26.85 -18.97
CA LYS A 197 -5.93 25.51 -19.49
C LYS A 197 -6.66 24.58 -18.50
N TYR A 198 -7.01 25.07 -17.32
CA TYR A 198 -7.63 24.27 -16.26
C TYR A 198 -8.87 23.52 -16.77
N ASN A 199 -9.85 24.26 -17.33
CA ASN A 199 -11.11 23.69 -17.83
C ASN A 199 -10.91 22.70 -18.99
N GLU A 200 -9.95 22.95 -19.86
CA GLU A 200 -9.58 22.01 -20.95
C GLU A 200 -9.02 20.70 -20.38
N SER A 201 -8.15 20.80 -19.37
CA SER A 201 -7.57 19.65 -18.68
C SER A 201 -8.64 18.80 -18.00
N ILE A 202 -9.57 19.44 -17.27
CA ILE A 202 -10.72 18.77 -16.64
C ILE A 202 -11.61 18.08 -17.69
N THR A 203 -11.89 18.77 -18.80
CA THR A 203 -12.70 18.21 -19.89
C THR A 203 -12.05 16.97 -20.50
N THR A 204 -10.74 17.00 -20.69
CA THR A 204 -9.97 15.87 -21.21
C THR A 204 -10.01 14.69 -20.23
N LEU A 205 -9.83 14.95 -18.93
CA LEU A 205 -9.92 13.97 -17.87
C LEU A 205 -11.32 13.34 -17.80
N LYS A 206 -12.37 14.15 -17.82
CA LYS A 206 -13.76 13.67 -17.86
C LYS A 206 -14.03 12.76 -19.06
N ARG A 207 -13.50 13.09 -20.22
CA ARG A 207 -13.63 12.26 -21.43
C ARG A 207 -12.94 10.92 -21.26
N PHE A 208 -11.74 10.91 -20.68
CA PHE A 208 -11.00 9.66 -20.42
C PHE A 208 -11.74 8.76 -19.43
N PHE A 209 -12.22 9.31 -18.30
CA PHE A 209 -12.99 8.54 -17.31
C PHE A 209 -14.31 8.01 -17.87
N LYS A 210 -15.04 8.79 -18.70
CA LYS A 210 -16.24 8.32 -19.40
C LYS A 210 -15.92 7.12 -20.29
N LYS A 211 -14.83 7.19 -21.06
CA LYS A 211 -14.39 6.06 -21.89
C LYS A 211 -14.06 4.82 -21.05
N ALA A 212 -13.34 5.01 -19.95
CA ALA A 212 -12.97 3.92 -19.05
C ALA A 212 -14.18 3.27 -18.37
N ASN A 213 -15.16 4.06 -17.92
CA ASN A 213 -16.40 3.56 -17.32
C ASN A 213 -17.25 2.79 -18.34
N SER A 214 -17.34 3.28 -19.58
CA SER A 214 -18.02 2.56 -20.66
C SER A 214 -17.33 1.23 -20.97
N TYR A 215 -16.00 1.23 -21.03
CA TYR A 215 -15.20 0.03 -21.22
C TYR A 215 -15.41 -1.00 -20.10
N ALA A 216 -15.52 -0.56 -18.85
CA ALA A 216 -15.74 -1.45 -17.71
C ALA A 216 -17.06 -2.21 -17.78
N LYS A 217 -18.05 -1.67 -18.51
CA LYS A 217 -19.40 -2.24 -18.69
C LYS A 217 -19.56 -3.07 -19.96
N SER A 218 -18.58 -3.07 -20.84
CA SER A 218 -18.63 -3.74 -22.16
C SER A 218 -17.56 -4.81 -22.32
N SER A 219 -17.85 -5.82 -23.13
CA SER A 219 -16.84 -6.76 -23.61
C SER A 219 -16.24 -6.20 -24.91
N SER A 220 -15.03 -5.67 -24.85
CA SER A 220 -14.32 -5.10 -26.02
C SER A 220 -12.91 -5.68 -26.11
N LEU A 221 -12.21 -5.36 -27.21
CA LEU A 221 -10.78 -5.69 -27.34
C LEU A 221 -10.00 -5.13 -26.14
N MET A 222 -9.02 -5.90 -25.67
CA MET A 222 -8.23 -5.56 -24.50
C MET A 222 -7.44 -4.24 -24.73
N ASP A 223 -7.72 -3.25 -23.88
CA ASP A 223 -6.97 -2.00 -23.77
C ASP A 223 -6.42 -1.92 -22.35
N LEU A 224 -5.11 -2.07 -22.16
CA LEU A 224 -4.45 -2.13 -20.84
C LEU A 224 -4.71 -0.88 -19.99
N ARG A 225 -4.84 0.30 -20.60
CA ARG A 225 -5.17 1.53 -19.89
C ARG A 225 -6.59 1.49 -19.32
N MET A 226 -7.53 1.02 -20.14
CA MET A 226 -8.93 0.90 -19.71
C MET A 226 -9.11 -0.24 -18.73
N GLU A 227 -8.40 -1.36 -18.92
CA GLU A 227 -8.43 -2.52 -18.03
C GLU A 227 -8.00 -2.15 -16.62
N SER A 228 -6.90 -1.38 -16.49
CA SER A 228 -6.40 -0.94 -15.20
C SER A 228 -7.39 -0.05 -14.42
N MET A 229 -8.26 0.67 -15.12
CA MET A 229 -9.27 1.57 -14.54
C MET A 229 -10.50 0.85 -13.98
N LYS A 230 -10.80 -0.38 -14.40
CA LYS A 230 -12.01 -1.13 -13.99
C LYS A 230 -12.17 -1.20 -12.47
N GLY A 231 -11.06 -1.39 -11.75
CA GLY A 231 -11.06 -1.48 -10.30
C GLY A 231 -11.62 -0.25 -9.56
N LEU A 232 -11.58 0.92 -10.19
CA LEU A 232 -12.17 2.15 -9.62
C LEU A 232 -13.70 2.11 -9.60
N PHE A 233 -14.30 1.53 -10.64
CA PHE A 233 -15.76 1.54 -10.81
C PHE A 233 -16.45 0.38 -10.09
N ASN A 234 -15.71 -0.67 -9.72
CA ASN A 234 -16.23 -1.81 -8.95
C ASN A 234 -15.81 -1.79 -7.46
N GLY A 235 -15.11 -0.74 -7.01
CA GLY A 235 -14.69 -0.56 -5.62
C GLY A 235 -13.46 -1.38 -5.18
N ASN A 236 -12.78 -2.06 -6.08
CA ASN A 236 -11.58 -2.84 -5.76
C ASN A 236 -10.31 -1.99 -5.66
N LYS A 237 -10.30 -0.80 -6.30
CA LYS A 237 -9.18 0.15 -6.27
C LYS A 237 -9.60 1.48 -5.68
N THR A 238 -8.67 2.15 -5.05
CA THR A 238 -8.82 3.52 -4.54
C THR A 238 -8.34 4.52 -5.60
N LEU A 239 -9.05 5.64 -5.76
CA LEU A 239 -8.56 6.78 -6.52
C LEU A 239 -7.85 7.75 -5.56
N TYR A 240 -6.53 7.85 -5.70
CA TYR A 240 -5.71 8.81 -4.97
C TYR A 240 -5.58 10.09 -5.79
N ILE A 241 -6.13 11.19 -5.30
CA ILE A 241 -6.14 12.47 -6.00
C ILE A 241 -5.18 13.42 -5.31
N HIS A 242 -4.12 13.80 -6.01
CA HIS A 242 -3.14 14.76 -5.53
C HIS A 242 -3.63 16.19 -5.83
N ALA A 243 -4.01 16.91 -4.78
CA ALA A 243 -4.50 18.27 -4.84
C ALA A 243 -4.19 18.99 -3.53
N ASN A 244 -3.78 20.27 -3.59
CA ASN A 244 -3.41 21.07 -2.42
C ASN A 244 -4.41 22.20 -2.15
N ASN A 245 -4.90 22.88 -3.21
CA ASN A 245 -5.79 24.03 -3.05
C ASN A 245 -7.22 23.59 -2.74
N ALA A 246 -7.91 24.30 -1.85
CA ALA A 246 -9.27 23.97 -1.44
C ALA A 246 -10.27 23.91 -2.62
N SER A 247 -10.20 24.85 -3.58
CA SER A 247 -11.05 24.81 -4.77
C SER A 247 -10.79 23.59 -5.65
N ASP A 248 -9.52 23.23 -5.85
CA ASP A 248 -9.12 22.08 -6.66
C ASP A 248 -9.58 20.77 -6.02
N MET A 249 -9.54 20.68 -4.67
CA MET A 249 -10.04 19.53 -3.92
C MET A 249 -11.56 19.37 -4.04
N LEU A 250 -12.33 20.47 -3.94
CA LEU A 250 -13.79 20.44 -4.11
C LEU A 250 -14.19 20.00 -5.52
N ASP A 251 -13.51 20.53 -6.55
CA ASP A 251 -13.71 20.10 -7.93
C ASP A 251 -13.38 18.62 -8.15
N ALA A 252 -12.29 18.15 -7.53
CA ALA A 252 -11.88 16.74 -7.59
C ALA A 252 -12.87 15.80 -6.92
N ILE A 253 -13.44 16.19 -5.78
CA ILE A 253 -14.49 15.43 -5.08
C ILE A 253 -15.76 15.38 -5.93
N SER A 254 -16.19 16.53 -6.48
CA SER A 254 -17.33 16.60 -7.38
C SER A 254 -17.14 15.72 -8.62
N PHE A 255 -15.97 15.78 -9.24
CA PHE A 255 -15.59 14.90 -10.35
C PHE A 255 -15.70 13.41 -9.98
N SER A 256 -15.23 13.03 -8.80
CA SER A 256 -15.26 11.62 -8.34
C SER A 256 -16.70 11.12 -8.18
N ASN A 257 -17.59 11.98 -7.71
CA ASN A 257 -19.02 11.67 -7.57
C ASN A 257 -19.70 11.46 -8.93
N ASP A 258 -19.31 12.25 -9.97
CA ASP A 258 -19.83 12.10 -11.34
C ASP A 258 -19.56 10.69 -11.92
N PHE A 259 -18.52 10.01 -11.46
CA PHE A 259 -18.12 8.68 -11.94
C PHE A 259 -18.42 7.53 -10.98
N SER A 260 -19.08 7.80 -9.84
CA SER A 260 -19.39 6.81 -8.81
C SER A 260 -18.16 6.03 -8.35
N THR A 261 -17.01 6.71 -8.26
CA THR A 261 -15.80 6.10 -7.71
C THR A 261 -15.98 5.90 -6.20
N SER A 262 -16.07 4.64 -5.77
CA SER A 262 -16.52 4.30 -4.42
C SER A 262 -15.50 4.59 -3.32
N LYS A 263 -14.21 4.74 -3.68
CA LYS A 263 -13.12 4.99 -2.73
C LYS A 263 -12.21 6.08 -3.27
N ILE A 264 -12.16 7.21 -2.58
CA ILE A 264 -11.26 8.32 -2.90
C ILE A 264 -10.40 8.66 -1.69
N VAL A 265 -9.18 9.11 -1.96
CA VAL A 265 -8.26 9.67 -0.97
C VAL A 265 -7.64 10.92 -1.57
N ILE A 266 -7.74 12.04 -0.89
CA ILE A 266 -7.03 13.26 -1.26
C ILE A 266 -5.61 13.19 -0.67
N VAL A 267 -4.61 13.50 -1.50
CA VAL A 267 -3.20 13.49 -1.13
C VAL A 267 -2.64 14.89 -1.27
N GLY A 268 -1.90 15.35 -0.27
CA GLY A 268 -1.44 16.74 -0.11
C GLY A 268 -2.39 17.48 0.80
N ALA A 269 -3.44 18.08 0.25
CA ALA A 269 -4.52 18.74 0.98
C ALA A 269 -4.02 19.85 1.95
N GLU A 270 -3.08 20.68 1.46
CA GLU A 270 -2.44 21.72 2.28
C GLU A 270 -3.44 22.78 2.77
N ASP A 271 -4.49 23.04 1.97
CA ASP A 271 -5.53 24.04 2.29
C ASP A 271 -6.83 23.40 2.84
N ALA A 272 -6.78 22.16 3.38
CA ALA A 272 -7.96 21.44 3.88
C ALA A 272 -8.41 21.91 5.27
#